data_e6a23b611dd0af2f7b7b53baabfa0aba
#
_entry.id   e6a23b611dd0af2f7b7b53baabfa0aba
#
_cell.length_a   1.000
_cell.length_b   1.000
_cell.length_c   1.000
_cell.angle_alpha   90.00
_cell.angle_beta   90.00
_cell.angle_gamma   90.00
#
_symmetry.space_group_name_H-M   'P 1'
#
loop_
_entity.id
_entity.type
_entity.pdbx_description
1 polymer ?
#
loop_
_entity_poly.entity_id
_entity_poly.type
_entity_poly.pdbx_seq_one_letter_code
_entity_poly.pdbx_strand_id
1 'polypeptide(L)'
;AKKKEEGVIRHLGFSFHDKAEELDKILTAHPEMEFVQLQINYADWEDPHVESGKCYEVARKHGKPVIIMEPVKGGTLAVLPEEAENIFRKADPEQSPSSWAIRYAASLDGVITVLSGMSNTEQMRDNISFMKDFKPLTQKERKVIEEVRKVLESCPTVPCTACGYCMEGCPESVAIYGTFQAVNIFKRYQD
;
A
#
# COMPACT_ATOMS: atom_id res chain seq x y z
N ALA A 1 7.40 -8.45 -24.65
CA ALA A 1 7.48 -8.20 -26.09
C ALA A 1 6.56 -9.15 -26.88
N LYS A 2 6.82 -10.46 -26.96
CA LYS A 2 6.10 -11.44 -27.82
C LYS A 2 4.58 -11.39 -27.69
N LYS A 3 4.00 -11.34 -26.48
CA LYS A 3 2.54 -11.29 -26.28
C LYS A 3 1.90 -9.97 -26.72
N LYS A 4 2.68 -8.89 -26.71
CA LYS A 4 2.24 -7.60 -27.25
C LYS A 4 2.24 -7.61 -28.78
N GLU A 5 3.27 -8.19 -29.40
CA GLU A 5 3.36 -8.39 -30.86
C GLU A 5 2.24 -9.31 -31.38
N GLU A 6 1.87 -10.34 -30.63
CA GLU A 6 0.75 -11.24 -30.91
C GLU A 6 -0.63 -10.57 -30.69
N GLY A 7 -0.69 -9.35 -30.15
CA GLY A 7 -1.94 -8.64 -29.84
C GLY A 7 -2.72 -9.18 -28.64
N VAL A 8 -2.12 -10.09 -27.85
CA VAL A 8 -2.75 -10.69 -26.67
C VAL A 8 -2.83 -9.69 -25.51
N ILE A 9 -1.81 -8.85 -25.34
CA ILE A 9 -1.78 -7.75 -24.38
C ILE A 9 -1.52 -6.43 -25.11
N ARG A 10 -2.06 -5.34 -24.56
CA ARG A 10 -1.84 -3.99 -25.09
C ARG A 10 -0.66 -3.28 -24.41
N HIS A 11 -0.51 -3.49 -23.13
CA HIS A 11 0.51 -2.84 -22.29
C HIS A 11 1.33 -3.88 -21.53
N LEU A 12 2.62 -3.60 -21.35
CA LEU A 12 3.57 -4.46 -20.66
C LEU A 12 4.09 -3.75 -19.42
N GLY A 13 3.97 -4.38 -18.28
CA GLY A 13 4.51 -3.90 -17.00
C GLY A 13 4.80 -5.06 -16.06
N PHE A 14 5.20 -4.77 -14.85
CA PHE A 14 5.54 -5.78 -13.85
C PHE A 14 5.21 -5.32 -12.42
N SER A 15 5.02 -6.29 -11.51
CA SER A 15 4.96 -6.07 -10.08
C SER A 15 6.35 -6.08 -9.49
N PHE A 16 6.61 -5.18 -8.53
CA PHE A 16 7.92 -5.06 -7.91
C PHE A 16 7.81 -5.04 -6.38
N HIS A 17 8.73 -5.77 -5.70
CA HIS A 17 8.68 -6.03 -4.27
C HIS A 17 10.08 -5.97 -3.61
N ASP A 18 10.98 -5.17 -4.15
CA ASP A 18 12.36 -5.05 -3.66
C ASP A 18 12.74 -3.57 -3.46
N LYS A 19 14.00 -3.29 -3.25
CA LYS A 19 14.56 -1.96 -2.97
C LYS A 19 14.52 -1.05 -4.19
N ALA A 20 14.41 0.25 -3.94
CA ALA A 20 14.37 1.27 -4.98
C ALA A 20 15.58 1.23 -5.93
N GLU A 21 16.78 0.87 -5.44
CA GLU A 21 17.97 0.71 -6.27
C GLU A 21 17.79 -0.39 -7.32
N GLU A 22 17.19 -1.52 -6.95
CA GLU A 22 16.94 -2.61 -7.90
C GLU A 22 15.87 -2.22 -8.93
N LEU A 23 14.85 -1.48 -8.51
CA LEU A 23 13.87 -0.93 -9.44
C LEU A 23 14.51 0.00 -10.48
N ASP A 24 15.44 0.88 -10.05
CA ASP A 24 16.14 1.80 -10.95
C ASP A 24 16.99 1.03 -11.98
N LYS A 25 17.68 -0.03 -11.54
CA LYS A 25 18.44 -0.93 -12.44
C LYS A 25 17.54 -1.61 -13.46
N ILE A 26 16.39 -2.16 -13.01
CA ILE A 26 15.45 -2.86 -13.89
C ILE A 26 14.86 -1.89 -14.91
N LEU A 27 14.39 -0.72 -14.51
CA LEU A 27 13.80 0.26 -15.42
C LEU A 27 14.83 0.87 -16.38
N THR A 28 16.08 0.96 -15.96
CA THR A 28 17.19 1.37 -16.85
C THR A 28 17.48 0.31 -17.90
N ALA A 29 17.52 -0.97 -17.50
CA ALA A 29 17.79 -2.08 -18.41
C ALA A 29 16.60 -2.41 -19.33
N HIS A 30 15.37 -2.11 -18.89
CA HIS A 30 14.12 -2.44 -19.56
C HIS A 30 13.22 -1.21 -19.76
N PRO A 31 13.66 -0.23 -20.57
CA PRO A 31 12.87 0.98 -20.82
C PRO A 31 11.54 0.72 -21.53
N GLU A 32 11.38 -0.45 -22.16
CA GLU A 32 10.15 -0.91 -22.83
C GLU A 32 9.00 -1.22 -21.84
N MET A 33 9.24 -1.33 -20.55
CA MET A 33 8.18 -1.48 -19.54
C MET A 33 7.34 -0.22 -19.50
N GLU A 34 6.02 -0.37 -19.55
CA GLU A 34 5.09 0.75 -19.71
C GLU A 34 4.49 1.20 -18.38
N PHE A 35 4.47 0.33 -17.37
CA PHE A 35 4.01 0.65 -16.01
C PHE A 35 4.68 -0.26 -14.97
N VAL A 36 4.61 0.15 -13.71
CA VAL A 36 5.08 -0.65 -12.56
C VAL A 36 3.97 -0.76 -11.54
N GLN A 37 3.77 -1.97 -11.00
CA GLN A 37 2.89 -2.16 -9.84
C GLN A 37 3.72 -2.17 -8.56
N LEU A 38 3.41 -1.26 -7.65
CA LEU A 38 4.14 -1.02 -6.40
C LEU A 38 3.24 -1.19 -5.18
N GLN A 39 3.81 -1.69 -4.09
CA GLN A 39 3.18 -1.66 -2.78
C GLN A 39 3.29 -0.24 -2.22
N ILE A 40 2.17 0.47 -2.12
CA ILE A 40 2.14 1.85 -1.62
C ILE A 40 0.97 2.06 -0.67
N ASN A 41 1.29 2.48 0.54
CA ASN A 41 0.36 3.02 1.53
C ASN A 41 1.10 4.04 2.42
N TYR A 42 0.36 4.81 3.19
CA TYR A 42 0.98 5.87 4.00
C TYR A 42 1.86 5.33 5.14
N ALA A 43 1.64 4.10 5.63
CA ALA A 43 2.45 3.51 6.70
C ALA A 43 3.82 3.00 6.19
N ASP A 44 3.88 2.54 4.93
CA ASP A 44 5.10 2.01 4.32
C ASP A 44 5.91 3.08 3.57
N TRP A 45 5.42 4.31 3.50
CA TRP A 45 6.03 5.36 2.68
C TRP A 45 7.51 5.59 2.99
N GLU A 46 7.86 5.65 4.27
CA GLU A 46 9.24 5.83 4.76
C GLU A 46 9.84 4.56 5.38
N ASP A 47 9.11 3.43 5.31
CA ASP A 47 9.59 2.16 5.85
C ASP A 47 10.87 1.72 5.13
N PRO A 48 11.99 1.48 5.86
CA PRO A 48 13.28 1.12 5.25
C PRO A 48 13.31 -0.28 4.62
N HIS A 49 12.32 -1.12 4.91
CA HIS A 49 12.23 -2.47 4.34
C HIS A 49 11.42 -2.48 3.05
N VAL A 50 10.38 -1.66 2.96
CA VAL A 50 9.49 -1.58 1.78
C VAL A 50 9.94 -0.49 0.81
N GLU A 51 10.41 0.65 1.34
CA GLU A 51 10.85 1.82 0.57
C GLU A 51 9.80 2.34 -0.42
N SER A 52 8.51 2.30 -0.04
CA SER A 52 7.40 2.67 -0.94
C SER A 52 7.59 4.03 -1.61
N GLY A 53 7.97 5.05 -0.85
CA GLY A 53 8.19 6.40 -1.38
C GLY A 53 9.35 6.45 -2.37
N LYS A 54 10.47 5.80 -2.05
CA LYS A 54 11.64 5.77 -2.95
C LYS A 54 11.34 5.00 -4.24
N CYS A 55 10.64 3.85 -4.14
CA CYS A 55 10.23 3.09 -5.33
C CYS A 55 9.29 3.93 -6.21
N TYR A 56 8.35 4.67 -5.60
CA TYR A 56 7.49 5.60 -6.33
C TYR A 56 8.30 6.68 -7.04
N GLU A 57 9.26 7.33 -6.36
CA GLU A 57 10.13 8.34 -6.95
C GLU A 57 10.94 7.80 -8.13
N VAL A 58 11.47 6.58 -8.01
CA VAL A 58 12.17 5.89 -9.12
C VAL A 58 11.23 5.68 -10.31
N ALA A 59 10.03 5.16 -10.08
CA ALA A 59 9.06 4.99 -11.17
C ALA A 59 8.74 6.32 -11.85
N ARG A 60 8.54 7.40 -11.08
CA ARG A 60 8.30 8.75 -11.61
C ARG A 60 9.51 9.31 -12.38
N LYS A 61 10.74 9.11 -11.89
CA LYS A 61 12.00 9.48 -12.57
C LYS A 61 12.08 8.85 -13.96
N HIS A 62 11.68 7.59 -14.09
CA HIS A 62 11.63 6.86 -15.38
C HIS A 62 10.36 7.14 -16.21
N GLY A 63 9.49 8.07 -15.77
CA GLY A 63 8.24 8.42 -16.46
C GLY A 63 7.23 7.27 -16.50
N LYS A 64 7.34 6.30 -15.58
CA LYS A 64 6.42 5.15 -15.55
C LYS A 64 5.19 5.46 -14.70
N PRO A 65 3.99 5.27 -15.22
CA PRO A 65 2.77 5.27 -14.42
C PRO A 65 2.77 4.10 -13.43
N VAL A 66 2.07 4.29 -12.31
CA VAL A 66 2.06 3.35 -11.20
C VAL A 66 0.67 2.74 -11.00
N ILE A 67 0.63 1.42 -10.85
CA ILE A 67 -0.50 0.70 -10.27
C ILE A 67 -0.17 0.44 -8.81
N ILE A 68 -1.11 0.73 -7.91
CA ILE A 68 -0.87 0.54 -6.48
C ILE A 68 -1.52 -0.76 -5.99
N MET A 69 -0.73 -1.59 -5.32
CA MET A 69 -1.17 -2.71 -4.52
C MET A 69 -0.96 -2.42 -3.03
N GLU A 70 -1.64 -3.16 -2.16
CA GLU A 70 -1.57 -3.02 -0.70
C GLU A 70 -1.89 -1.60 -0.16
N PRO A 71 -2.88 -0.87 -0.72
CA PRO A 71 -3.19 0.47 -0.24
C PRO A 71 -3.64 0.48 1.21
N VAL A 72 -4.19 -0.63 1.71
CA VAL A 72 -4.70 -0.83 3.08
C VAL A 72 -3.79 -1.76 3.90
N LYS A 73 -2.61 -2.11 3.39
CA LYS A 73 -1.59 -2.97 4.06
C LYS A 73 -2.20 -4.27 4.61
N GLY A 74 -2.78 -5.09 3.72
CA GLY A 74 -3.41 -6.37 4.11
C GLY A 74 -4.58 -6.22 5.08
N GLY A 75 -5.25 -5.07 5.10
CA GLY A 75 -6.33 -4.76 6.03
C GLY A 75 -5.90 -4.06 7.33
N THR A 76 -4.60 -4.00 7.61
CA THR A 76 -4.08 -3.35 8.84
C THR A 76 -4.51 -1.88 8.98
N LEU A 77 -4.61 -1.17 7.86
CA LEU A 77 -5.02 0.24 7.86
C LEU A 77 -6.54 0.44 7.79
N ALA A 78 -7.31 -0.64 7.76
CA ALA A 78 -8.77 -0.59 7.88
C ALA A 78 -9.24 -0.64 9.34
N VAL A 79 -8.41 -1.20 10.22
CA VAL A 79 -8.66 -1.26 11.67
C VAL A 79 -7.42 -0.69 12.36
N LEU A 80 -7.58 0.46 13.00
CA LEU A 80 -6.47 1.20 13.61
C LEU A 80 -6.52 1.13 15.15
N PRO A 81 -5.40 1.34 15.85
CA PRO A 81 -5.43 1.63 17.27
C PRO A 81 -6.33 2.83 17.57
N GLU A 82 -7.00 2.81 18.72
CA GLU A 82 -7.99 3.82 19.09
C GLU A 82 -7.48 5.26 18.98
N GLU A 83 -6.22 5.48 19.39
CA GLU A 83 -5.58 6.79 19.28
C GLU A 83 -5.49 7.27 17.83
N ALA A 84 -5.05 6.42 16.92
CA ALA A 84 -4.95 6.72 15.50
C ALA A 84 -6.33 6.93 14.84
N GLU A 85 -7.30 6.07 15.17
CA GLU A 85 -8.66 6.20 14.68
C GLU A 85 -9.33 7.50 15.16
N ASN A 86 -9.09 7.90 16.41
CA ASN A 86 -9.61 9.15 16.95
C ASN A 86 -9.06 10.39 16.23
N ILE A 87 -7.84 10.36 15.69
CA ILE A 87 -7.29 11.44 14.87
C ILE A 87 -8.10 11.58 13.58
N PHE A 88 -8.35 10.46 12.87
CA PHE A 88 -9.17 10.47 11.65
C PHE A 88 -10.61 10.91 11.95
N ARG A 89 -11.24 10.37 13.00
CA ARG A 89 -12.62 10.71 13.39
C ARG A 89 -12.79 12.20 13.73
N LYS A 90 -11.79 12.82 14.34
CA LYS A 90 -11.80 14.28 14.60
C LYS A 90 -11.66 15.10 13.34
N ALA A 91 -10.92 14.61 12.35
CA ALA A 91 -10.71 15.31 11.09
C ALA A 91 -11.94 15.21 10.16
N ASP A 92 -12.50 14.02 10.04
CA ASP A 92 -13.73 13.73 9.28
C ASP A 92 -14.41 12.46 9.84
N PRO A 93 -15.50 12.59 10.61
CA PRO A 93 -16.18 11.44 11.24
C PRO A 93 -16.91 10.53 10.26
N GLU A 94 -17.18 10.99 9.04
CA GLU A 94 -17.89 10.22 8.01
C GLU A 94 -16.96 9.33 7.17
N GLN A 95 -15.65 9.54 7.28
CA GLN A 95 -14.65 8.81 6.50
C GLN A 95 -14.12 7.59 7.27
N SER A 96 -14.20 6.41 6.63
CA SER A 96 -13.57 5.21 7.16
C SER A 96 -12.03 5.30 7.15
N PRO A 97 -11.31 4.57 8.04
CA PRO A 97 -9.85 4.46 7.94
C PRO A 97 -9.37 3.97 6.55
N SER A 98 -10.12 3.05 5.92
CA SER A 98 -9.84 2.59 4.56
C SER A 98 -9.90 3.71 3.53
N SER A 99 -10.84 4.65 3.68
CA SER A 99 -10.97 5.79 2.77
C SER A 99 -9.74 6.69 2.80
N TRP A 100 -9.19 6.96 3.99
CA TRP A 100 -7.95 7.71 4.15
C TRP A 100 -6.77 7.03 3.45
N ALA A 101 -6.64 5.70 3.60
CA ALA A 101 -5.56 4.93 3.01
C ALA A 101 -5.65 4.86 1.47
N ILE A 102 -6.83 4.57 0.93
CA ILE A 102 -7.04 4.47 -0.52
C ILE A 102 -6.95 5.85 -1.18
N ARG A 103 -7.52 6.88 -0.57
CA ARG A 103 -7.42 8.26 -1.07
C ARG A 103 -5.98 8.78 -1.03
N TYR A 104 -5.18 8.40 -0.02
CA TYR A 104 -3.75 8.71 0.02
C TYR A 104 -3.04 8.15 -1.22
N ALA A 105 -3.20 6.87 -1.47
CA ALA A 105 -2.61 6.19 -2.62
C ALA A 105 -3.08 6.80 -3.96
N ALA A 106 -4.39 7.02 -4.11
CA ALA A 106 -4.98 7.59 -5.32
C ALA A 106 -4.62 9.08 -5.54
N SER A 107 -4.16 9.78 -4.51
CA SER A 107 -3.76 11.19 -4.59
C SER A 107 -2.31 11.40 -5.04
N LEU A 108 -1.58 10.34 -5.36
CA LEU A 108 -0.21 10.42 -5.86
C LEU A 108 -0.22 10.64 -7.39
N ASP A 109 0.65 11.51 -7.87
CA ASP A 109 0.75 11.81 -9.29
C ASP A 109 1.20 10.58 -10.11
N GLY A 110 0.59 10.39 -11.28
CA GLY A 110 0.92 9.29 -12.19
C GLY A 110 0.44 7.91 -11.73
N VAL A 111 -0.41 7.85 -10.72
CA VAL A 111 -1.15 6.63 -10.38
C VAL A 111 -2.30 6.46 -11.38
N ILE A 112 -2.36 5.29 -12.01
CA ILE A 112 -3.41 4.95 -12.99
C ILE A 112 -4.51 4.07 -12.40
N THR A 113 -4.19 3.32 -11.34
CA THR A 113 -5.21 2.55 -10.60
C THR A 113 -4.71 2.18 -9.20
N VAL A 114 -5.65 1.99 -8.29
CA VAL A 114 -5.42 1.47 -6.94
C VAL A 114 -6.19 0.17 -6.79
N LEU A 115 -5.49 -0.92 -6.48
CA LEU A 115 -6.07 -2.23 -6.31
C LEU A 115 -6.52 -2.39 -4.85
N SER A 116 -7.81 -2.57 -4.63
CA SER A 116 -8.35 -2.82 -3.29
C SER A 116 -8.90 -4.24 -3.18
N GLY A 117 -8.44 -4.98 -2.18
CA GLY A 117 -8.87 -6.34 -1.87
C GLY A 117 -10.14 -6.35 -1.02
N MET A 118 -11.30 -6.16 -1.64
CA MET A 118 -12.59 -6.18 -0.95
C MET A 118 -13.13 -7.61 -0.86
N SER A 119 -13.50 -8.05 0.33
CA SER A 119 -14.01 -9.40 0.59
C SER A 119 -15.52 -9.46 0.87
N ASN A 120 -16.18 -8.31 0.97
CA ASN A 120 -17.64 -8.22 1.16
C ASN A 120 -18.23 -6.96 0.51
N THR A 121 -19.56 -6.90 0.44
CA THR A 121 -20.28 -5.80 -0.21
C THR A 121 -20.22 -4.48 0.57
N GLU A 122 -19.97 -4.52 1.87
CA GLU A 122 -19.85 -3.32 2.71
C GLU A 122 -18.57 -2.58 2.38
N GLN A 123 -17.44 -3.30 2.31
CA GLN A 123 -16.16 -2.74 1.87
C GLN A 123 -16.25 -2.16 0.44
N MET A 124 -16.97 -2.84 -0.47
CA MET A 124 -17.20 -2.35 -1.81
C MET A 124 -17.99 -1.03 -1.80
N ARG A 125 -19.07 -0.95 -1.02
CA ARG A 125 -19.88 0.26 -0.88
C ARG A 125 -19.09 1.41 -0.29
N ASP A 126 -18.30 1.13 0.75
CA ASP A 126 -17.42 2.12 1.36
C ASP A 126 -16.43 2.67 0.32
N ASN A 127 -15.69 1.80 -0.38
CA ASN A 127 -14.74 2.23 -1.39
C ASN A 127 -15.39 3.02 -2.54
N ILE A 128 -16.58 2.63 -3.01
CA ILE A 128 -17.31 3.36 -4.05
C ILE A 128 -17.75 4.73 -3.53
N SER A 129 -18.13 4.84 -2.26
CA SER A 129 -18.69 6.09 -1.69
C SER A 129 -17.75 7.27 -1.85
N PHE A 130 -16.45 7.08 -1.64
CA PHE A 130 -15.43 8.15 -1.74
C PHE A 130 -14.67 8.15 -3.07
N MET A 131 -14.67 7.03 -3.83
CA MET A 131 -13.98 6.98 -5.11
C MET A 131 -14.86 7.42 -6.29
N LYS A 132 -16.19 7.35 -6.18
CA LYS A 132 -17.12 7.77 -7.24
C LYS A 132 -16.93 9.26 -7.62
N ASP A 133 -16.76 10.11 -6.61
CA ASP A 133 -16.53 11.55 -6.78
C ASP A 133 -15.16 11.92 -6.19
N PHE A 134 -14.13 11.15 -6.56
CA PHE A 134 -12.79 11.22 -6.01
C PHE A 134 -12.23 12.64 -6.04
N LYS A 135 -11.74 13.08 -4.89
CA LYS A 135 -10.96 14.31 -4.73
C LYS A 135 -9.62 13.98 -4.10
N PRO A 136 -8.51 14.42 -4.70
CA PRO A 136 -7.19 14.25 -4.10
C PRO A 136 -7.13 14.86 -2.70
N LEU A 137 -6.32 14.25 -1.83
CA LEU A 137 -6.13 14.75 -0.47
C LEU A 137 -5.57 16.17 -0.48
N THR A 138 -6.21 17.04 0.30
CA THR A 138 -5.72 18.37 0.59
C THR A 138 -4.47 18.33 1.47
N GLN A 139 -3.73 19.44 1.55
CA GLN A 139 -2.58 19.55 2.46
C GLN A 139 -2.96 19.36 3.94
N LYS A 140 -4.16 19.78 4.33
CA LYS A 140 -4.68 19.57 5.69
C LYS A 140 -4.87 18.07 5.97
N GLU A 141 -5.48 17.34 5.04
CA GLU A 141 -5.71 15.89 5.17
C GLU A 141 -4.38 15.13 5.17
N ARG A 142 -3.40 15.54 4.37
CA ARG A 142 -2.06 14.93 4.40
C ARG A 142 -1.39 15.07 5.77
N LYS A 143 -1.52 16.22 6.45
CA LYS A 143 -1.02 16.41 7.82
C LYS A 143 -1.71 15.51 8.82
N VAL A 144 -3.02 15.28 8.69
CA VAL A 144 -3.75 14.32 9.53
C VAL A 144 -3.17 12.92 9.37
N ILE A 145 -2.87 12.49 8.14
CA ILE A 145 -2.22 11.20 7.89
C ILE A 145 -0.83 11.13 8.52
N GLU A 146 -0.04 12.21 8.48
CA GLU A 146 1.26 12.27 9.13
C GLU A 146 1.16 12.11 10.66
N GLU A 147 0.12 12.68 11.29
CA GLU A 147 -0.15 12.48 12.71
C GLU A 147 -0.47 11.02 13.02
N VAL A 148 -1.33 10.38 12.21
CA VAL A 148 -1.65 8.96 12.32
C VAL A 148 -0.42 8.08 12.13
N ARG A 149 0.43 8.38 11.14
CA ARG A 149 1.70 7.66 10.94
C ARG A 149 2.57 7.65 12.19
N LYS A 150 2.74 8.80 12.85
CA LYS A 150 3.54 8.90 14.09
C LYS A 150 3.01 7.98 15.21
N VAL A 151 1.68 7.89 15.34
CA VAL A 151 1.07 6.95 16.28
C VAL A 151 1.39 5.51 15.90
N LEU A 152 1.24 5.14 14.63
CA LEU A 152 1.54 3.78 14.14
C LEU A 152 3.03 3.43 14.29
N GLU A 153 3.93 4.36 14.04
CA GLU A 153 5.38 4.20 14.22
C GLU A 153 5.78 4.00 15.68
N SER A 154 5.01 4.57 16.61
CA SER A 154 5.24 4.37 18.05
C SER A 154 4.80 2.99 18.56
N CYS A 155 3.99 2.27 17.79
CA CYS A 155 3.54 0.93 18.16
C CYS A 155 4.67 -0.10 17.92
N PRO A 156 5.13 -0.82 18.95
CA PRO A 156 6.24 -1.77 18.84
C PRO A 156 5.79 -3.05 18.12
N THR A 157 5.73 -3.03 16.82
CA THR A 157 5.31 -4.18 15.98
C THR A 157 6.49 -4.88 15.32
N VAL A 158 6.30 -6.16 14.97
CA VAL A 158 7.22 -6.88 14.10
C VAL A 158 6.97 -6.44 12.66
N PRO A 159 7.98 -5.93 11.93
CA PRO A 159 7.80 -5.54 10.54
C PRO A 159 7.51 -6.78 9.68
N CYS A 160 6.25 -6.92 9.26
CA CYS A 160 5.80 -8.02 8.42
C CYS A 160 4.73 -7.52 7.43
N THR A 161 4.94 -7.78 6.14
CA THR A 161 4.01 -7.41 5.06
C THR A 161 2.97 -8.50 4.79
N ALA A 162 3.03 -9.62 5.50
CA ALA A 162 2.17 -10.80 5.30
C ALA A 162 2.25 -11.42 3.88
N CYS A 163 3.36 -11.22 3.17
CA CYS A 163 3.55 -11.74 1.81
C CYS A 163 3.61 -13.27 1.72
N GLY A 164 3.84 -13.98 2.83
CA GLY A 164 3.82 -15.44 2.90
C GLY A 164 5.10 -16.16 2.44
N TYR A 165 6.05 -15.48 1.79
CA TYR A 165 7.26 -16.11 1.24
C TYR A 165 8.11 -16.87 2.27
N CYS A 166 8.09 -16.45 3.54
CA CYS A 166 8.81 -17.16 4.60
C CYS A 166 8.22 -18.55 4.93
N MET A 167 6.98 -18.82 4.52
CA MET A 167 6.33 -20.11 4.78
C MET A 167 6.79 -21.20 3.80
N GLU A 168 6.99 -20.84 2.53
CA GLU A 168 7.38 -21.78 1.48
C GLU A 168 8.76 -22.41 1.75
N GLY A 169 9.67 -21.66 2.40
CA GLY A 169 11.02 -22.12 2.76
C GLY A 169 11.14 -22.68 4.18
N CYS A 170 10.07 -22.76 4.97
CA CYS A 170 10.14 -23.20 6.36
C CYS A 170 10.15 -24.74 6.48
N PRO A 171 11.28 -25.38 6.90
CA PRO A 171 11.36 -26.84 7.01
C PRO A 171 10.41 -27.41 8.06
N GLU A 172 10.03 -26.62 9.06
CA GLU A 172 9.14 -27.01 10.16
C GLU A 172 7.67 -26.64 9.90
N SER A 173 7.34 -26.12 8.71
CA SER A 173 5.97 -25.70 8.32
C SER A 173 5.30 -24.74 9.33
N VAL A 174 6.09 -23.87 9.96
CA VAL A 174 5.59 -22.89 10.92
C VAL A 174 4.81 -21.79 10.20
N ALA A 175 3.63 -21.43 10.72
CA ALA A 175 2.84 -20.30 10.22
C ALA A 175 3.47 -18.94 10.63
N ILE A 176 4.66 -18.66 10.09
CA ILE A 176 5.53 -17.54 10.53
C ILE A 176 4.80 -16.20 10.46
N TYR A 177 4.23 -15.85 9.31
CA TYR A 177 3.53 -14.57 9.18
C TYR A 177 2.28 -14.51 10.07
N GLY A 178 1.55 -15.61 10.23
CA GLY A 178 0.40 -15.70 11.13
C GLY A 178 0.79 -15.45 12.60
N THR A 179 1.94 -15.97 13.01
CA THR A 179 2.51 -15.71 14.35
C THR A 179 2.85 -14.23 14.50
N PHE A 180 3.49 -13.61 13.50
CA PHE A 180 3.80 -12.19 13.55
C PHE A 180 2.54 -11.31 13.54
N GLN A 181 1.51 -11.70 12.78
CA GLN A 181 0.23 -10.99 12.80
C GLN A 181 -0.42 -11.05 14.20
N ALA A 182 -0.47 -12.24 14.83
CA ALA A 182 -1.01 -12.38 16.18
C ALA A 182 -0.24 -11.53 17.19
N VAL A 183 1.10 -11.55 17.16
CA VAL A 183 1.95 -10.70 18.00
C VAL A 183 1.69 -9.21 17.74
N ASN A 184 1.52 -8.81 16.50
CA ASN A 184 1.27 -7.42 16.15
C ASN A 184 -0.12 -6.95 16.57
N ILE A 185 -1.15 -7.82 16.48
CA ILE A 185 -2.49 -7.55 17.01
C ILE A 185 -2.39 -7.33 18.52
N PHE A 186 -1.79 -8.26 19.25
CA PHE A 186 -1.61 -8.13 20.68
C PHE A 186 -0.87 -6.83 21.06
N LYS A 187 0.22 -6.50 20.35
CA LYS A 187 1.00 -5.28 20.63
C LYS A 187 0.26 -3.98 20.32
N ARG A 188 -0.60 -3.97 19.31
CA ARG A 188 -1.37 -2.77 18.90
C ARG A 188 -2.61 -2.55 19.75
N TYR A 189 -3.31 -3.62 20.09
CA TYR A 189 -4.64 -3.54 20.69
C TYR A 189 -4.69 -4.05 22.11
N GLN A 190 -3.61 -4.71 22.60
CA GLN A 190 -3.51 -5.38 23.90
C GLN A 190 -4.62 -6.41 24.14
N ASP A 191 -5.09 -7.05 23.04
CA ASP A 191 -6.19 -8.00 23.01
C ASP A 191 -5.70 -9.39 22.56
#